data_eb95a9dacd07df3da44b7b32591a4863
#
_entry.id   eb95a9dacd07df3da44b7b32591a4863
#
_cell.length_a   1.000
_cell.length_b   1.000
_cell.length_c   1.000
_cell.angle_alpha   90.00
_cell.angle_beta   90.00
_cell.angle_gamma   90.00
#
_symmetry.space_group_name_H-M   'P 1'
#
loop_
_entity.id
_entity.type
_entity.pdbx_description
1 polymer ?
#
loop_
_entity_poly.entity_id
_entity_poly.type
_entity_poly.pdbx_seq_one_letter_code
_entity_poly.pdbx_strand_id
1 'polypeptide(L)'
;MLFKSNRISTADFSFLRNVVRILPAKWKYLHRQINTNCIVGKSRSQHMENGYFTLILDRASNDTSNYNLPELITLSGILVWDKKKQDYSEVQLDISFGSLIGFYVKSKYKNLDWAKVDLSQFLEND
;
A
#
# COMPACT_ATOMS: atom_id res chain seq x y z
N MET A 1 -22.43 -18.69 -0.03
CA MET A 1 -21.18 -18.05 0.33
C MET A 1 -21.42 -16.58 0.68
N LEU A 2 -20.90 -16.18 1.79
CA LEU A 2 -20.99 -14.78 2.19
C LEU A 2 -19.79 -14.01 1.65
N PHE A 3 -20.08 -13.02 0.86
CA PHE A 3 -19.05 -12.09 0.42
C PHE A 3 -18.95 -10.96 1.42
N LYS A 4 -17.82 -10.87 2.09
CA LYS A 4 -17.54 -9.69 2.89
C LYS A 4 -17.41 -8.50 1.95
N SER A 5 -17.85 -7.34 2.41
CA SER A 5 -17.64 -6.12 1.65
C SER A 5 -16.14 -5.90 1.44
N ASN A 6 -15.73 -5.83 0.18
CA ASN A 6 -14.35 -5.56 -0.22
C ASN A 6 -14.18 -4.08 -0.58
N ARG A 7 -15.00 -3.22 0.01
CA ARG A 7 -14.93 -1.79 -0.26
C ARG A 7 -13.63 -1.22 0.28
N ILE A 8 -13.01 -0.40 -0.54
CA ILE A 8 -11.93 0.45 -0.08
C ILE A 8 -12.54 1.69 0.59
N SER A 9 -12.01 2.05 1.74
CA SER A 9 -12.53 3.16 2.54
C SER A 9 -11.70 4.44 2.34
N THR A 10 -12.26 5.56 2.79
CA THR A 10 -11.52 6.82 2.86
C THR A 10 -10.26 6.68 3.70
N ALA A 11 -10.34 5.91 4.78
CA ALA A 11 -9.19 5.63 5.64
C ALA A 11 -8.09 4.85 4.90
N ASP A 12 -8.46 3.91 4.04
CA ASP A 12 -7.50 3.18 3.21
C ASP A 12 -6.77 4.12 2.25
N PHE A 13 -7.49 5.02 1.59
CA PHE A 13 -6.88 6.01 0.69
C PHE A 13 -5.95 6.95 1.45
N SER A 14 -6.37 7.43 2.60
CA SER A 14 -5.55 8.30 3.45
C SER A 14 -4.27 7.59 3.89
N PHE A 15 -4.38 6.32 4.29
CA PHE A 15 -3.23 5.49 4.64
C PHE A 15 -2.25 5.38 3.47
N LEU A 16 -2.72 5.01 2.29
CA LEU A 16 -1.88 4.84 1.12
C LEU A 16 -1.21 6.16 0.71
N ARG A 17 -1.93 7.28 0.77
CA ARG A 17 -1.35 8.59 0.48
C ARG A 17 -0.25 8.95 1.47
N ASN A 18 -0.43 8.64 2.75
CA ASN A 18 0.60 8.87 3.75
C ASN A 18 1.85 8.03 3.48
N VAL A 19 1.67 6.77 3.08
CA VAL A 19 2.82 5.91 2.73
C VAL A 19 3.58 6.51 1.56
N VAL A 20 2.89 6.86 0.47
CA VAL A 20 3.55 7.40 -0.72
C VAL A 20 4.26 8.72 -0.42
N ARG A 21 3.68 9.54 0.45
CA ARG A 21 4.29 10.83 0.81
C ARG A 21 5.66 10.69 1.44
N ILE A 22 5.90 9.64 2.22
CA ILE A 22 7.18 9.42 2.91
C ILE A 22 8.19 8.63 2.07
N LEU A 23 7.79 8.11 0.91
CA LEU A 23 8.67 7.35 0.03
C LEU A 23 9.67 8.26 -0.71
N PRO A 24 10.80 7.68 -1.19
CA PRO A 24 11.69 8.40 -2.11
C PRO A 24 10.96 8.95 -3.33
N ALA A 25 11.50 10.02 -3.91
CA ALA A 25 10.87 10.78 -4.99
C ALA A 25 10.46 9.92 -6.20
N LYS A 26 11.25 8.90 -6.52
CA LYS A 26 10.96 8.03 -7.68
C LYS A 26 9.63 7.27 -7.57
N TRP A 27 9.10 7.11 -6.34
CA TRP A 27 7.85 6.41 -6.09
C TRP A 27 6.66 7.33 -5.89
N LYS A 28 6.87 8.65 -5.85
CA LYS A 28 5.78 9.60 -5.57
C LYS A 28 4.74 9.66 -6.68
N TYR A 29 5.06 9.17 -7.88
CA TYR A 29 4.08 9.06 -8.95
C TYR A 29 2.89 8.17 -8.57
N LEU A 30 3.08 7.22 -7.63
CA LEU A 30 2.01 6.34 -7.16
C LEU A 30 0.83 7.12 -6.58
N HIS A 31 1.05 8.35 -6.13
CA HIS A 31 -0.02 9.20 -5.59
C HIS A 31 -1.16 9.38 -6.59
N ARG A 32 -0.86 9.44 -7.89
CA ARG A 32 -1.86 9.60 -8.96
C ARG A 32 -2.78 8.40 -9.08
N GLN A 33 -2.36 7.24 -8.57
CA GLN A 33 -3.13 6.00 -8.63
C GLN A 33 -4.04 5.81 -7.42
N ILE A 34 -3.90 6.64 -6.39
CA ILE A 34 -4.63 6.49 -5.13
C ILE A 34 -5.90 7.35 -5.20
N ASN A 35 -6.89 6.83 -5.91
CA ASN A 35 -8.18 7.49 -6.07
C ASN A 35 -9.26 6.46 -6.45
N THR A 36 -10.53 6.89 -6.40
CA THR A 36 -11.68 6.02 -6.65
C THR A 36 -11.82 5.60 -8.10
N ASN A 37 -11.15 6.27 -9.04
CA ASN A 37 -11.18 5.87 -10.45
C ASN A 37 -10.19 4.73 -10.74
N CYS A 38 -9.10 4.65 -10.00
CA CYS A 38 -8.07 3.63 -10.20
C CYS A 38 -8.27 2.43 -9.30
N ILE A 39 -8.65 2.63 -8.03
CA ILE A 39 -8.78 1.58 -7.03
C ILE A 39 -10.25 1.51 -6.61
N VAL A 40 -10.90 0.41 -6.91
CA VAL A 40 -12.34 0.23 -6.67
C VAL A 40 -12.63 -0.70 -5.51
N GLY A 41 -11.62 -1.35 -4.94
CA GLY A 41 -11.81 -2.23 -3.80
C GLY A 41 -10.50 -2.81 -3.30
N LYS A 42 -10.62 -3.63 -2.26
CA LYS A 42 -9.50 -4.40 -1.73
C LYS A 42 -9.98 -5.78 -1.29
N SER A 43 -9.09 -6.76 -1.28
CA SER A 43 -9.37 -8.08 -0.76
C SER A 43 -8.23 -8.51 0.17
N ARG A 44 -8.60 -9.29 1.20
CA ARG A 44 -7.61 -9.88 2.10
C ARG A 44 -7.04 -11.12 1.44
N SER A 45 -5.72 -11.28 1.47
CA SER A 45 -5.08 -12.48 0.98
C SER A 45 -5.33 -13.65 1.94
N GLN A 46 -5.81 -14.79 1.41
CA GLN A 46 -6.05 -15.99 2.21
C GLN A 46 -4.79 -16.82 2.42
N HIS A 47 -3.79 -16.64 1.58
CA HIS A 47 -2.59 -17.46 1.55
C HIS A 47 -1.37 -16.76 2.14
N MET A 48 -1.52 -15.55 2.60
CA MET A 48 -0.44 -14.75 3.15
C MET A 48 -0.72 -14.40 4.61
N GLU A 49 0.31 -13.94 5.28
CA GLU A 49 0.22 -13.49 6.65
C GLU A 49 -0.86 -12.41 6.80
N ASN A 50 -1.54 -12.40 7.97
CA ASN A 50 -2.55 -11.40 8.26
C ASN A 50 -1.99 -9.98 8.10
N GLY A 51 -2.75 -9.11 7.44
CA GLY A 51 -2.33 -7.72 7.17
C GLY A 51 -2.02 -7.45 5.71
N TYR A 52 -1.97 -8.49 4.85
CA TYR A 52 -1.80 -8.32 3.40
C TYR A 52 -3.14 -8.09 2.72
N PHE A 53 -3.19 -7.07 1.85
CA PHE A 53 -4.37 -6.73 1.06
C PHE A 53 -3.97 -6.59 -0.41
N THR A 54 -4.79 -7.17 -1.27
CA THR A 54 -4.69 -6.96 -2.72
C THR A 54 -5.68 -5.88 -3.13
N LEU A 55 -5.25 -4.96 -3.96
CA LEU A 55 -6.10 -3.89 -4.46
C LEU A 55 -6.82 -4.34 -5.73
N ILE A 56 -8.09 -3.98 -5.83
CA ILE A 56 -8.92 -4.25 -7.00
C ILE A 56 -8.88 -2.98 -7.86
N LEU A 57 -8.31 -3.11 -9.06
CA LEU A 57 -8.05 -1.98 -9.95
C LEU A 57 -9.10 -1.92 -11.06
N ASP A 58 -9.52 -0.69 -11.41
CA ASP A 58 -10.33 -0.44 -12.59
C ASP A 58 -9.40 -0.14 -13.78
N ARG A 59 -9.04 -1.17 -14.51
CA ARG A 59 -8.13 -1.05 -15.65
C ARG A 59 -8.82 -0.59 -16.93
N ALA A 60 -10.15 -0.68 -16.99
CA ALA A 60 -10.89 -0.21 -18.15
C ALA A 60 -10.87 1.31 -18.25
N SER A 61 -10.92 1.99 -17.10
CA SER A 61 -10.93 3.46 -17.04
C SER A 61 -9.53 4.07 -16.91
N ASN A 62 -8.62 3.36 -16.23
CA ASN A 62 -7.29 3.89 -15.89
C ASN A 62 -6.25 2.78 -15.91
N ASP A 63 -5.65 2.55 -17.06
CA ASP A 63 -4.50 1.66 -17.13
C ASP A 63 -3.25 2.43 -16.74
N THR A 64 -2.75 2.15 -15.53
CA THR A 64 -1.54 2.75 -14.98
C THR A 64 -0.31 1.88 -15.21
N SER A 65 -0.45 0.74 -15.88
CA SER A 65 0.65 -0.20 -16.09
C SER A 65 1.71 0.38 -17.03
N ASN A 66 2.96 0.12 -16.69
CA ASN A 66 4.11 0.45 -17.50
C ASN A 66 4.99 -0.80 -17.63
N TYR A 67 4.92 -1.44 -18.78
CA TYR A 67 5.61 -2.72 -19.05
C TYR A 67 7.11 -2.58 -19.22
N ASN A 68 7.66 -1.37 -19.20
CA ASN A 68 9.10 -1.13 -19.12
C ASN A 68 9.63 -1.25 -17.68
N LEU A 69 8.73 -1.35 -16.70
CA LEU A 69 9.08 -1.55 -15.30
C LEU A 69 8.94 -3.02 -14.92
N PRO A 70 9.60 -3.47 -13.84
CA PRO A 70 9.53 -4.86 -13.40
C PRO A 70 8.10 -5.35 -13.16
N GLU A 71 7.90 -6.65 -13.40
CA GLU A 71 6.61 -7.31 -13.17
C GLU A 71 6.15 -7.19 -11.73
N LEU A 72 7.07 -7.29 -10.79
CA LEU A 72 6.76 -7.15 -9.36
C LEU A 72 7.93 -6.52 -8.63
N ILE A 73 7.62 -5.49 -7.85
CA ILE A 73 8.54 -4.91 -6.87
C ILE A 73 7.78 -4.80 -5.56
N THR A 74 8.40 -5.27 -4.48
CA THR A 74 7.90 -5.05 -3.13
C THR A 74 8.76 -3.98 -2.46
N LEU A 75 8.13 -2.90 -2.00
CA LEU A 75 8.78 -1.89 -1.18
C LEU A 75 8.57 -2.30 0.28
N SER A 76 9.65 -2.59 0.99
CA SER A 76 9.63 -3.06 2.37
C SER A 76 10.52 -2.21 3.26
N GLY A 77 10.52 -2.51 4.57
CA GLY A 77 11.34 -1.76 5.52
C GLY A 77 10.84 -0.34 5.75
N ILE A 78 9.57 -0.07 5.46
CA ILE A 78 8.93 1.22 5.74
C ILE A 78 8.39 1.14 7.16
N LEU A 79 9.09 1.75 8.12
CA LEU A 79 8.74 1.64 9.54
C LEU A 79 8.04 2.91 10.00
N VAL A 80 6.84 2.73 10.53
CA VAL A 80 6.02 3.83 11.06
C VAL A 80 5.72 3.53 12.52
N TRP A 81 5.89 4.53 13.37
CA TRP A 81 5.68 4.38 14.81
C TRP A 81 4.22 4.07 15.11
N ASP A 82 3.98 2.98 15.85
CA ASP A 82 2.66 2.62 16.36
C ASP A 82 2.55 3.13 17.81
N LYS A 83 1.73 4.13 18.01
CA LYS A 83 1.57 4.80 19.31
C LYS A 83 1.02 3.89 20.39
N LYS A 84 0.21 2.91 20.01
CA LYS A 84 -0.37 1.96 20.96
C LYS A 84 0.63 0.91 21.40
N LYS A 85 1.37 0.36 20.45
CA LYS A 85 2.38 -0.67 20.72
C LYS A 85 3.67 -0.10 21.28
N GLN A 86 3.89 1.21 21.13
CA GLN A 86 5.16 1.87 21.49
C GLN A 86 6.35 1.22 20.79
N ASP A 87 6.18 0.94 19.50
CA ASP A 87 7.19 0.31 18.67
C ASP A 87 6.91 0.64 17.19
N TYR A 88 7.90 0.44 16.33
CA TYR A 88 7.74 0.60 14.89
C TYR A 88 6.95 -0.57 14.31
N SER A 89 6.11 -0.26 13.34
CA SER A 89 5.32 -1.24 12.59
C SER A 89 5.71 -1.15 11.13
N GLU A 90 5.94 -2.28 10.49
CA GLU A 90 6.31 -2.32 9.09
C GLU A 90 5.10 -2.15 8.19
N VAL A 91 5.29 -1.36 7.12
CA VAL A 91 4.39 -1.20 6.01
C VAL A 91 5.10 -1.67 4.74
N GLN A 92 4.39 -2.33 3.85
CA GLN A 92 4.92 -2.72 2.55
C GLN A 92 3.96 -2.33 1.45
N LEU A 93 4.49 -2.05 0.25
CA LEU A 93 3.70 -1.84 -0.95
C LEU A 93 4.16 -2.83 -2.02
N ASP A 94 3.20 -3.41 -2.74
CA ASP A 94 3.47 -4.26 -3.89
C ASP A 94 3.09 -3.51 -5.16
N ILE A 95 3.99 -3.51 -6.14
CA ILE A 95 3.86 -2.76 -7.37
C ILE A 95 4.14 -3.69 -8.53
N SER A 96 3.21 -3.78 -9.48
CA SER A 96 3.33 -4.61 -10.68
C SER A 96 3.34 -3.73 -11.92
N PHE A 97 4.41 -3.81 -12.71
CA PHE A 97 4.56 -2.99 -13.91
C PHE A 97 4.25 -1.51 -13.64
N GLY A 98 4.69 -1.00 -12.49
CA GLY A 98 4.47 0.38 -12.10
C GLY A 98 3.13 0.68 -11.45
N SER A 99 2.20 -0.27 -11.39
CA SER A 99 0.88 -0.08 -10.78
C SER A 99 0.86 -0.61 -9.35
N LEU A 100 0.32 0.17 -8.43
CA LEU A 100 0.12 -0.25 -7.04
C LEU A 100 -0.96 -1.33 -7.01
N ILE A 101 -0.59 -2.53 -6.56
CA ILE A 101 -1.49 -3.70 -6.57
C ILE A 101 -1.80 -4.27 -5.20
N GLY A 102 -1.08 -3.86 -4.17
CA GLY A 102 -1.30 -4.40 -2.84
C GLY A 102 -0.50 -3.68 -1.77
N PHE A 103 -0.82 -3.97 -0.53
CA PHE A 103 -0.10 -3.41 0.60
C PHE A 103 -0.18 -4.31 1.82
N TYR A 104 0.73 -4.08 2.76
CA TYR A 104 0.78 -4.79 4.03
C TYR A 104 0.82 -3.79 5.18
N VAL A 105 -0.03 -4.00 6.17
CA VAL A 105 0.00 -3.31 7.45
C VAL A 105 -0.74 -4.14 8.49
N LYS A 106 -0.13 -4.38 9.65
CA LYS A 106 -0.81 -5.06 10.77
C LYS A 106 -1.43 -4.08 11.74
N SER A 107 -0.82 -2.90 11.89
CA SER A 107 -1.30 -1.88 12.81
C SER A 107 -2.60 -1.25 12.34
N LYS A 108 -3.44 -0.85 13.28
CA LYS A 108 -4.58 0.00 12.95
C LYS A 108 -4.09 1.37 12.49
N TYR A 109 -4.69 1.91 11.44
CA TYR A 109 -4.26 3.19 10.84
C TYR A 109 -4.21 4.32 11.87
N LYS A 110 -5.21 4.38 12.77
CA LYS A 110 -5.31 5.42 13.79
C LYS A 110 -4.14 5.45 14.77
N ASN A 111 -3.41 4.33 14.89
CA ASN A 111 -2.28 4.23 15.82
C ASN A 111 -0.95 4.64 15.17
N LEU A 112 -0.93 4.87 13.86
CA LEU A 112 0.29 5.21 13.14
C LEU A 112 0.60 6.70 13.24
N ASP A 113 1.83 7.01 13.65
CA ASP A 113 2.34 8.37 13.73
C ASP A 113 3.24 8.66 12.53
N TRP A 114 2.68 9.35 11.54
CA TRP A 114 3.36 9.65 10.28
C TRP A 114 4.45 10.70 10.42
N ALA A 115 4.57 11.35 11.56
CA ALA A 115 5.68 12.22 11.89
C ALA A 115 6.89 11.45 12.40
N LYS A 116 6.72 10.16 12.74
CA LYS A 116 7.77 9.33 13.30
C LYS A 116 7.94 8.08 12.45
N VAL A 117 8.75 8.21 11.40
CA VAL A 117 9.04 7.15 10.44
C VAL A 117 10.53 6.87 10.38
N ASP A 118 10.88 5.63 10.09
CA ASP A 118 12.25 5.18 9.92
C ASP A 118 12.37 4.44 8.59
N LEU A 119 13.12 5.01 7.64
CA LEU A 119 13.37 4.42 6.33
C LEU A 119 14.78 3.85 6.21
N SER A 120 15.51 3.69 7.33
CA SER A 120 16.89 3.19 7.30
C SER A 120 16.98 1.76 6.74
N GLN A 121 15.90 0.99 6.82
CA GLN A 121 15.81 -0.37 6.31
C GLN A 121 15.02 -0.47 5.01
N PHE A 122 14.70 0.67 4.39
CA PHE A 122 13.91 0.69 3.16
C PHE A 122 14.61 -0.11 2.07
N LEU A 123 13.85 -0.98 1.42
CA LEU A 123 14.38 -1.90 0.42
C LEU A 123 13.38 -2.07 -0.72
N GLU A 124 13.91 -2.06 -1.95
CA GLU A 124 13.15 -2.36 -3.16
C GLU A 124 13.53 -3.78 -3.60
N ASN A 125 12.58 -4.72 -3.51
CA ASN A 125 12.80 -6.13 -3.85
C ASN A 125 12.11 -6.46 -5.16
N ASP A 126 12.90 -6.83 -6.13
CA ASP A 126 12.38 -7.35 -7.41
C ASP A 126 11.83 -8.76 -7.26
#